data_208dd26804cc84942317b67c560beef6
#
_entry.id   208dd26804cc84942317b67c560beef6
#
_cell.length_a   1.000
_cell.length_b   1.000
_cell.length_c   1.000
_cell.angle_alpha   90.00
_cell.angle_beta   90.00
_cell.angle_gamma   90.00
#
_symmetry.space_group_name_H-M   'P 1'
#
loop_
_entity.id
_entity.type
_entity.pdbx_description
1 polymer ?
#
loop_
_entity_poly.entity_id
_entity_poly.type
_entity_poly.pdbx_seq_one_letter_code
_entity_poly.pdbx_strand_id
1 'polypeptide(L)'
;MDDIFDILVHMKTLREYILEAKEKGVAIGHFNISNLEGLHGIFNAAKKLNLPVIIGLSSGEAEHVGIHEAAALIRTLREQHNHPIFLNADHAHSFDAVKDMIDAGFDSVMFDGSALSIEDNIKETKRVVEYARSQDRDIIVEAEIGNIGTSSKVVDEIPEGVATDSSFLTTPEDAVAFVNATGVDMLAPAVGNMHGMLKGKSNPRIDEVRVKEISEATGIPLVLHGGSGLVDEDFTKAIKNGTCVVHINTEIRIAFTNSVKEAMEEDPDQVTPYKIMGESDEAVEEVVERRMRLFNHM
;
A
#
# COMPACT_ATOMS: atom_id res chain seq x y z
N MET A 1 42.99 17.41 11.91
CA MET A 1 42.26 17.52 10.63
C MET A 1 41.80 16.11 10.25
N ASP A 2 41.17 15.47 11.21
CA ASP A 2 40.70 14.08 11.14
C ASP A 2 39.38 14.06 11.89
N ASP A 3 38.40 13.31 11.40
CA ASP A 3 37.08 13.05 12.00
C ASP A 3 35.88 13.91 11.50
N ILE A 4 35.80 14.17 10.19
CA ILE A 4 34.52 14.56 9.56
C ILE A 4 34.06 13.47 8.54
N PHE A 5 34.57 12.26 8.67
CA PHE A 5 34.07 11.11 7.89
C PHE A 5 33.29 10.18 8.82
N ASP A 6 32.10 9.77 8.36
CA ASP A 6 31.24 8.72 8.91
C ASP A 6 30.24 9.09 10.01
N ILE A 7 29.28 9.93 9.67
CA ILE A 7 27.90 9.62 10.05
C ILE A 7 27.05 9.74 8.77
N LEU A 8 27.29 8.84 7.83
CA LEU A 8 26.23 8.39 6.95
C LEU A 8 25.28 7.63 7.84
N VAL A 9 24.25 8.32 8.36
CA VAL A 9 23.10 7.62 8.96
C VAL A 9 22.55 6.76 7.83
N HIS A 10 22.88 5.48 7.87
CA HIS A 10 22.41 4.54 6.88
C HIS A 10 20.89 4.47 7.02
N MET A 11 20.17 4.93 6.01
CA MET A 11 18.70 4.86 6.02
C MET A 11 18.33 3.38 6.15
N LYS A 12 17.42 3.07 7.07
CA LYS A 12 16.90 1.71 7.23
C LYS A 12 16.24 1.22 5.93
N THR A 13 16.32 -0.07 5.69
CA THR A 13 15.60 -0.73 4.60
C THR A 13 14.09 -0.74 4.87
N LEU A 14 13.28 -0.97 3.83
CA LEU A 14 11.83 -1.14 3.99
C LEU A 14 11.52 -2.28 4.98
N ARG A 15 12.25 -3.39 4.90
CA ARG A 15 12.13 -4.54 5.83
C ARG A 15 12.30 -4.13 7.29
N GLU A 16 13.33 -3.35 7.57
CA GLU A 16 13.60 -2.89 8.94
C GLU A 16 12.47 -1.99 9.45
N TYR A 17 11.91 -1.11 8.61
CA TYR A 17 10.75 -0.30 8.98
C TYR A 17 9.48 -1.12 9.21
N ILE A 18 9.22 -2.14 8.39
CA ILE A 18 8.05 -3.04 8.55
C ILE A 18 8.16 -3.83 9.85
N LEU A 19 9.32 -4.40 10.14
CA LEU A 19 9.55 -5.15 11.38
C LEU A 19 9.45 -4.26 12.61
N GLU A 20 9.98 -3.05 12.54
CA GLU A 20 9.85 -2.05 13.62
C GLU A 20 8.38 -1.62 13.83
N ALA A 21 7.61 -1.45 12.74
CA ALA A 21 6.19 -1.17 12.83
C ALA A 21 5.43 -2.29 13.55
N LYS A 22 5.74 -3.54 13.23
CA LYS A 22 5.19 -4.71 13.91
C LYS A 22 5.51 -4.72 15.41
N GLU A 23 6.76 -4.47 15.78
CA GLU A 23 7.20 -4.44 17.18
C GLU A 23 6.51 -3.31 17.97
N LYS A 24 6.30 -2.16 17.35
CA LYS A 24 5.68 -0.98 17.97
C LYS A 24 4.15 -1.03 17.98
N GLY A 25 3.53 -1.95 17.25
CA GLY A 25 2.08 -1.98 17.06
C GLY A 25 1.56 -0.75 16.31
N VAL A 26 2.31 -0.29 15.30
CA VAL A 26 1.94 0.78 14.38
C VAL A 26 1.96 0.27 12.94
N ALA A 27 1.48 1.07 11.98
CA ALA A 27 1.56 0.68 10.58
C ALA A 27 2.13 1.77 9.68
N ILE A 28 2.81 1.34 8.62
CA ILE A 28 3.26 2.21 7.53
C ILE A 28 2.09 2.44 6.58
N GLY A 29 1.85 3.70 6.22
CA GLY A 29 0.87 4.03 5.20
C GLY A 29 1.41 3.72 3.80
N HIS A 30 0.58 3.04 3.00
CA HIS A 30 0.78 2.80 1.58
C HIS A 30 -0.28 3.57 0.81
N PHE A 31 0.17 4.44 -0.11
CA PHE A 31 -0.70 5.33 -0.87
C PHE A 31 -0.34 5.27 -2.35
N ASN A 32 -1.36 5.08 -3.20
CA ASN A 32 -1.15 5.02 -4.64
C ASN A 32 -1.01 6.41 -5.26
N ILE A 33 -0.27 6.49 -6.36
CA ILE A 33 -0.12 7.72 -7.15
C ILE A 33 -0.52 7.50 -8.61
N SER A 34 -0.99 8.59 -9.23
CA SER A 34 -1.24 8.66 -10.67
C SER A 34 -0.57 9.88 -11.31
N ASN A 35 -0.05 10.82 -10.50
CA ASN A 35 0.56 12.08 -10.94
C ASN A 35 1.48 12.67 -9.87
N LEU A 36 2.09 13.82 -10.18
CA LEU A 36 3.04 14.50 -9.29
C LEU A 36 2.36 15.15 -8.09
N GLU A 37 1.18 15.70 -8.24
CA GLU A 37 0.45 16.36 -7.14
C GLU A 37 0.12 15.34 -6.05
N GLY A 38 -0.37 14.15 -6.45
CA GLY A 38 -0.58 13.04 -5.51
C GLY A 38 0.70 12.61 -4.80
N LEU A 39 1.80 12.48 -5.54
CA LEU A 39 3.11 12.16 -4.96
C LEU A 39 3.58 13.24 -3.96
N HIS A 40 3.46 14.51 -4.32
CA HIS A 40 3.86 15.61 -3.44
C HIS A 40 3.02 15.65 -2.16
N GLY A 41 1.70 15.53 -2.25
CA GLY A 41 0.83 15.50 -1.08
C GLY A 41 1.18 14.35 -0.11
N ILE A 42 1.38 13.15 -0.64
CA ILE A 42 1.80 11.98 0.17
C ILE A 42 3.17 12.22 0.81
N PHE A 43 4.14 12.69 0.02
CA PHE A 43 5.49 12.93 0.50
C PHE A 43 5.56 14.04 1.55
N ASN A 44 4.83 15.14 1.36
CA ASN A 44 4.76 16.26 2.29
C ASN A 44 4.21 15.81 3.65
N ALA A 45 3.11 15.05 3.66
CA ALA A 45 2.55 14.49 4.89
C ALA A 45 3.55 13.59 5.63
N ALA A 46 4.20 12.67 4.90
CA ALA A 46 5.19 11.77 5.48
C ALA A 46 6.39 12.52 6.07
N LYS A 47 6.91 13.50 5.34
CA LYS A 47 8.02 14.35 5.78
C LYS A 47 7.65 15.20 7.00
N LYS A 48 6.47 15.80 7.00
CA LYS A 48 5.93 16.60 8.11
C LYS A 48 5.83 15.79 9.40
N LEU A 49 5.42 14.53 9.31
CA LEU A 49 5.30 13.61 10.43
C LEU A 49 6.61 12.89 10.78
N ASN A 50 7.61 12.97 9.92
CA ASN A 50 8.87 12.22 10.01
C ASN A 50 8.62 10.69 10.11
N LEU A 51 7.73 10.17 9.28
CA LEU A 51 7.34 8.76 9.22
C LEU A 51 7.70 8.14 7.86
N PRO A 52 8.04 6.84 7.81
CA PRO A 52 8.22 6.14 6.55
C PRO A 52 6.90 6.07 5.77
N VAL A 53 7.00 6.03 4.44
CA VAL A 53 5.84 5.91 3.56
C VAL A 53 6.14 5.00 2.37
N ILE A 54 5.13 4.26 1.91
CA ILE A 54 5.18 3.45 0.71
C ILE A 54 4.29 4.09 -0.35
N ILE A 55 4.85 4.26 -1.55
CA ILE A 55 4.14 4.72 -2.73
C ILE A 55 3.77 3.49 -3.56
N GLY A 56 2.48 3.34 -3.85
CA GLY A 56 1.97 2.24 -4.67
C GLY A 56 1.72 2.64 -6.11
N LEU A 57 1.97 1.71 -7.02
CA LEU A 57 1.50 1.76 -8.40
C LEU A 57 0.74 0.48 -8.74
N SER A 58 -0.57 0.60 -8.93
CA SER A 58 -1.37 -0.45 -9.57
C SER A 58 -0.99 -0.58 -11.05
N SER A 59 -1.41 -1.67 -11.70
CA SER A 59 -1.09 -1.90 -13.12
C SER A 59 -1.46 -0.72 -14.03
N GLY A 60 -2.65 -0.10 -13.83
CA GLY A 60 -3.06 1.06 -14.61
C GLY A 60 -2.28 2.34 -14.29
N GLU A 61 -1.90 2.52 -13.04
CA GLU A 61 -1.05 3.65 -12.60
C GLU A 61 0.38 3.49 -13.14
N ALA A 62 0.92 2.28 -13.14
CA ALA A 62 2.22 1.95 -13.71
C ALA A 62 2.27 2.19 -15.23
N GLU A 63 1.20 1.83 -15.95
CA GLU A 63 1.07 2.13 -17.37
C GLU A 63 1.01 3.64 -17.65
N HIS A 64 0.34 4.41 -16.79
CA HIS A 64 0.16 5.85 -16.94
C HIS A 64 1.42 6.64 -16.56
N VAL A 65 2.02 6.35 -15.40
CA VAL A 65 3.17 7.09 -14.88
C VAL A 65 4.49 6.63 -15.49
N GLY A 66 4.61 5.35 -15.83
CA GLY A 66 5.86 4.69 -16.21
C GLY A 66 6.63 4.14 -15.00
N ILE A 67 7.02 2.87 -15.07
CA ILE A 67 7.71 2.19 -13.95
C ILE A 67 9.11 2.77 -13.68
N HIS A 68 9.83 3.13 -14.72
CA HIS A 68 11.17 3.73 -14.60
C HIS A 68 11.11 5.18 -14.12
N GLU A 69 10.12 5.93 -14.60
CA GLU A 69 9.83 7.31 -14.18
C GLU A 69 9.48 7.37 -12.71
N ALA A 70 8.59 6.50 -12.25
CA ALA A 70 8.23 6.39 -10.85
C ALA A 70 9.45 6.03 -9.97
N ALA A 71 10.23 5.03 -10.37
CA ALA A 71 11.43 4.63 -9.64
C ALA A 71 12.45 5.77 -9.54
N ALA A 72 12.64 6.55 -10.63
CA ALA A 72 13.53 7.71 -10.63
C ALA A 72 13.02 8.83 -9.69
N LEU A 73 11.72 9.13 -9.71
CA LEU A 73 11.11 10.14 -8.84
C LEU A 73 11.26 9.77 -7.36
N ILE A 74 10.91 8.54 -6.98
CA ILE A 74 11.00 8.08 -5.59
C ILE A 74 12.46 8.08 -5.11
N ARG A 75 13.39 7.57 -5.91
CA ARG A 75 14.82 7.62 -5.59
C ARG A 75 15.29 9.06 -5.38
N THR A 76 14.91 9.99 -6.26
CA THR A 76 15.29 11.40 -6.16
C THR A 76 14.77 12.03 -4.87
N LEU A 77 13.50 11.82 -4.51
CA LEU A 77 12.92 12.34 -3.26
C LEU A 77 13.63 11.74 -2.04
N ARG A 78 13.88 10.42 -2.05
CA ARG A 78 14.61 9.72 -0.98
C ARG A 78 15.98 10.31 -0.73
N GLU A 79 16.77 10.48 -1.79
CA GLU A 79 18.14 10.99 -1.71
C GLU A 79 18.21 12.48 -1.34
N GLN A 80 17.41 13.33 -2.01
CA GLN A 80 17.43 14.78 -1.76
C GLN A 80 17.00 15.17 -0.35
N HIS A 81 16.07 14.42 0.21
CA HIS A 81 15.47 14.74 1.51
C HIS A 81 15.94 13.83 2.64
N ASN A 82 16.75 12.82 2.36
CA ASN A 82 17.13 11.78 3.30
C ASN A 82 15.90 11.25 4.08
N HIS A 83 14.80 10.98 3.36
CA HIS A 83 13.52 10.57 3.93
C HIS A 83 13.13 9.16 3.47
N PRO A 84 12.62 8.29 4.38
CA PRO A 84 12.25 6.91 4.07
C PRO A 84 10.95 6.85 3.26
N ILE A 85 11.08 6.96 1.94
CA ILE A 85 10.02 6.77 0.96
C ILE A 85 10.37 5.58 0.08
N PHE A 86 9.43 4.65 -0.10
CA PHE A 86 9.61 3.38 -0.80
C PHE A 86 8.59 3.20 -1.90
N LEU A 87 8.91 2.37 -2.90
CA LEU A 87 8.06 2.13 -4.06
C LEU A 87 7.60 0.68 -4.08
N ASN A 88 6.29 0.47 -4.24
CA ASN A 88 5.64 -0.84 -4.30
C ASN A 88 4.89 -1.05 -5.62
N ALA A 89 5.06 -2.25 -6.22
CA ALA A 89 4.18 -2.75 -7.26
C ALA A 89 2.90 -3.27 -6.60
N ASP A 90 1.79 -2.58 -6.83
CA ASP A 90 0.50 -2.84 -6.21
C ASP A 90 -0.40 -3.63 -7.18
N HIS A 91 -0.79 -4.86 -6.81
CA HIS A 91 -1.57 -5.80 -7.62
C HIS A 91 -0.99 -6.10 -9.01
N ALA A 92 0.22 -6.63 -9.07
CA ALA A 92 0.77 -7.18 -10.31
C ALA A 92 0.25 -8.62 -10.54
N HIS A 93 -0.36 -8.86 -11.71
CA HIS A 93 -1.06 -10.11 -12.00
C HIS A 93 -0.23 -11.11 -12.84
N SER A 94 1.04 -10.82 -13.11
CA SER A 94 1.92 -11.74 -13.85
C SER A 94 3.35 -11.64 -13.33
N PHE A 95 4.06 -12.76 -13.46
CA PHE A 95 5.49 -12.80 -13.14
C PHE A 95 6.30 -11.80 -13.95
N ASP A 96 6.01 -11.64 -15.24
CA ASP A 96 6.77 -10.72 -16.11
C ASP A 96 6.57 -9.26 -15.66
N ALA A 97 5.35 -8.85 -15.29
CA ALA A 97 5.10 -7.52 -14.75
C ALA A 97 5.86 -7.28 -13.43
N VAL A 98 5.82 -8.26 -12.51
CA VAL A 98 6.59 -8.18 -11.25
C VAL A 98 8.08 -8.08 -11.53
N LYS A 99 8.60 -8.90 -12.45
CA LYS A 99 10.00 -8.88 -12.85
C LYS A 99 10.43 -7.51 -13.38
N ASP A 100 9.65 -6.91 -14.29
CA ASP A 100 9.96 -5.60 -14.86
C ASP A 100 9.99 -4.50 -13.79
N MET A 101 9.08 -4.55 -12.80
CA MET A 101 9.06 -3.60 -11.68
C MET A 101 10.26 -3.81 -10.74
N ILE A 102 10.63 -5.05 -10.44
CA ILE A 102 11.85 -5.37 -9.69
C ILE A 102 13.08 -4.80 -10.41
N ASP A 103 13.20 -5.04 -11.72
CA ASP A 103 14.34 -4.58 -12.53
C ASP A 103 14.38 -3.04 -12.66
N ALA A 104 13.22 -2.38 -12.64
CA ALA A 104 13.11 -0.92 -12.61
C ALA A 104 13.54 -0.29 -11.27
N GLY A 105 13.63 -1.06 -10.18
CA GLY A 105 14.12 -0.58 -8.90
C GLY A 105 13.07 -0.45 -7.79
N PHE A 106 11.94 -1.12 -7.90
CA PHE A 106 10.92 -1.16 -6.83
C PHE A 106 11.46 -1.82 -5.56
N ASP A 107 11.10 -1.30 -4.40
CA ASP A 107 11.54 -1.77 -3.08
C ASP A 107 10.68 -2.95 -2.59
N SER A 108 9.43 -3.01 -3.03
CA SER A 108 8.53 -4.13 -2.78
C SER A 108 7.65 -4.41 -3.99
N VAL A 109 7.15 -5.63 -4.02
CA VAL A 109 6.22 -6.09 -5.06
C VAL A 109 5.13 -6.95 -4.44
N MET A 110 3.89 -6.75 -4.89
CA MET A 110 2.77 -7.59 -4.57
C MET A 110 2.35 -8.39 -5.79
N PHE A 111 2.44 -9.72 -5.69
CA PHE A 111 1.86 -10.61 -6.68
C PHE A 111 0.42 -10.94 -6.27
N ASP A 112 -0.52 -10.55 -7.11
CA ASP A 112 -1.95 -10.84 -6.92
C ASP A 112 -2.36 -12.08 -7.72
N GLY A 113 -2.36 -13.21 -7.04
CA GLY A 113 -2.85 -14.50 -7.54
C GLY A 113 -4.27 -14.83 -7.05
N SER A 114 -5.03 -13.88 -6.50
CA SER A 114 -6.36 -14.12 -5.93
C SER A 114 -7.39 -14.69 -6.91
N ALA A 115 -7.22 -14.43 -8.21
CA ALA A 115 -8.05 -15.00 -9.28
C ALA A 115 -7.63 -16.42 -9.72
N LEU A 116 -6.50 -16.94 -9.25
CA LEU A 116 -5.98 -18.28 -9.56
C LEU A 116 -6.50 -19.33 -8.57
N SER A 117 -6.28 -20.62 -8.91
CA SER A 117 -6.38 -21.66 -7.89
C SER A 117 -5.31 -21.44 -6.82
N ILE A 118 -5.54 -21.93 -5.60
CA ILE A 118 -4.54 -21.77 -4.52
C ILE A 118 -3.19 -22.39 -4.88
N GLU A 119 -3.21 -23.52 -5.61
CA GLU A 119 -2.01 -24.20 -6.07
C GLU A 119 -1.25 -23.37 -7.10
N ASP A 120 -1.95 -22.76 -8.05
CA ASP A 120 -1.33 -21.89 -9.06
C ASP A 120 -0.85 -20.58 -8.44
N ASN A 121 -1.61 -19.99 -7.49
CA ASN A 121 -1.17 -18.84 -6.73
C ASN A 121 0.14 -19.12 -5.96
N ILE A 122 0.20 -20.24 -5.23
CA ILE A 122 1.42 -20.67 -4.54
C ILE A 122 2.60 -20.82 -5.52
N LYS A 123 2.37 -21.46 -6.65
CA LYS A 123 3.41 -21.70 -7.66
C LYS A 123 3.97 -20.40 -8.23
N GLU A 124 3.12 -19.49 -8.67
CA GLU A 124 3.57 -18.22 -9.25
C GLU A 124 4.16 -17.28 -8.19
N THR A 125 3.55 -17.20 -7.00
CA THR A 125 4.12 -16.43 -5.87
C THR A 125 5.52 -16.92 -5.50
N LYS A 126 5.72 -18.24 -5.42
CA LYS A 126 7.04 -18.81 -5.15
C LYS A 126 8.07 -18.41 -6.21
N ARG A 127 7.68 -18.41 -7.47
CA ARG A 127 8.53 -17.97 -8.58
C ARG A 127 8.94 -16.50 -8.42
N VAL A 128 8.00 -15.64 -7.98
CA VAL A 128 8.28 -14.22 -7.68
C VAL A 128 9.28 -14.10 -6.52
N VAL A 129 9.05 -14.84 -5.43
CA VAL A 129 9.96 -14.85 -4.28
C VAL A 129 11.37 -15.29 -4.68
N GLU A 130 11.50 -16.38 -5.45
CA GLU A 130 12.79 -16.85 -5.94
C GLU A 130 13.50 -15.81 -6.79
N TYR A 131 12.78 -15.10 -7.65
CA TYR A 131 13.34 -14.01 -8.44
C TYR A 131 13.79 -12.83 -7.58
N ALA A 132 12.96 -12.36 -6.65
CA ALA A 132 13.31 -11.28 -5.74
C ALA A 132 14.55 -11.61 -4.89
N ARG A 133 14.66 -12.86 -4.40
CA ARG A 133 15.84 -13.33 -3.62
C ARG A 133 17.10 -13.50 -4.46
N SER A 134 16.99 -13.59 -5.78
CA SER A 134 18.15 -13.64 -6.69
C SER A 134 18.81 -12.30 -6.93
N GLN A 135 18.19 -11.20 -6.50
CA GLN A 135 18.71 -9.85 -6.67
C GLN A 135 19.73 -9.48 -5.57
N ASP A 136 20.66 -8.56 -5.91
CA ASP A 136 21.68 -8.05 -4.98
C ASP A 136 21.15 -6.98 -3.99
N ARG A 137 19.82 -6.85 -3.86
CA ARG A 137 19.16 -5.88 -2.98
C ARG A 137 18.00 -6.53 -2.22
N ASP A 138 17.65 -5.95 -1.08
CA ASP A 138 16.51 -6.41 -0.29
C ASP A 138 15.20 -5.95 -0.94
N ILE A 139 14.42 -6.91 -1.40
CA ILE A 139 13.11 -6.70 -2.02
C ILE A 139 12.07 -7.43 -1.19
N ILE A 140 11.05 -6.70 -0.76
CA ILE A 140 9.91 -7.26 -0.05
C ILE A 140 8.94 -7.89 -1.04
N VAL A 141 8.54 -9.12 -0.79
CA VAL A 141 7.48 -9.79 -1.57
C VAL A 141 6.24 -9.96 -0.69
N GLU A 142 5.15 -9.41 -1.19
CA GLU A 142 3.81 -9.51 -0.65
C GLU A 142 2.95 -10.40 -1.54
N ALA A 143 2.00 -11.12 -0.96
CA ALA A 143 0.97 -11.82 -1.71
C ALA A 143 -0.39 -11.71 -1.04
N GLU A 144 -1.45 -11.86 -1.85
CA GLU A 144 -2.84 -11.85 -1.41
C GLU A 144 -3.43 -13.25 -1.42
N ILE A 145 -4.22 -13.54 -0.38
CA ILE A 145 -5.05 -14.73 -0.32
C ILE A 145 -6.47 -14.38 0.13
N GLY A 146 -7.46 -15.00 -0.52
CA GLY A 146 -8.86 -14.64 -0.40
C GLY A 146 -9.28 -13.59 -1.44
N ASN A 147 -10.54 -13.20 -1.45
CA ASN A 147 -11.07 -12.26 -2.43
C ASN A 147 -11.59 -11.00 -1.72
N ILE A 148 -10.91 -9.87 -1.98
CA ILE A 148 -11.27 -8.55 -1.46
C ILE A 148 -11.79 -7.61 -2.57
N GLY A 149 -12.01 -8.14 -3.78
CA GLY A 149 -12.38 -7.36 -4.97
C GLY A 149 -11.19 -6.64 -5.59
N THR A 150 -11.41 -5.97 -6.72
CA THR A 150 -10.32 -5.37 -7.52
C THR A 150 -10.53 -3.88 -7.83
N SER A 151 -11.63 -3.26 -7.36
CA SER A 151 -12.03 -1.93 -7.82
C SER A 151 -11.81 -0.85 -6.77
N SER A 152 -10.86 0.06 -6.99
CA SER A 152 -10.67 1.27 -6.18
C SER A 152 -11.62 2.41 -6.60
N LYS A 153 -12.95 2.15 -6.60
CA LYS A 153 -14.00 3.11 -6.99
C LYS A 153 -15.00 3.30 -5.85
N VAL A 154 -15.82 4.35 -5.95
CA VAL A 154 -17.04 4.48 -5.14
C VAL A 154 -18.10 3.60 -5.79
N VAL A 155 -18.67 2.68 -5.02
CA VAL A 155 -19.67 1.70 -5.47
C VAL A 155 -20.95 1.80 -4.64
N ASP A 156 -22.08 1.46 -5.22
CA ASP A 156 -23.37 1.52 -4.51
C ASP A 156 -23.57 0.31 -3.58
N GLU A 157 -23.02 -0.85 -3.95
CA GLU A 157 -23.15 -2.14 -3.23
C GLU A 157 -21.80 -2.87 -3.16
N ILE A 158 -21.71 -3.82 -2.22
CA ILE A 158 -20.54 -4.70 -2.09
C ILE A 158 -20.43 -5.55 -3.35
N PRO A 159 -19.27 -5.58 -4.05
CA PRO A 159 -19.09 -6.38 -5.23
C PRO A 159 -19.30 -7.89 -4.94
N GLU A 160 -19.86 -8.60 -5.91
CA GLU A 160 -20.08 -10.05 -5.80
C GLU A 160 -18.74 -10.79 -5.57
N GLY A 161 -18.74 -11.75 -4.66
CA GLY A 161 -17.59 -12.59 -4.35
C GLY A 161 -16.62 -11.99 -3.32
N VAL A 162 -16.81 -10.72 -2.90
CA VAL A 162 -15.99 -10.15 -1.81
C VAL A 162 -16.28 -10.88 -0.50
N ALA A 163 -15.23 -11.32 0.17
CA ALA A 163 -15.30 -12.08 1.41
C ALA A 163 -15.67 -11.17 2.60
N THR A 164 -16.97 -10.96 2.81
CA THR A 164 -17.52 -10.22 3.97
C THR A 164 -18.22 -11.11 5.00
N ASP A 165 -18.48 -12.35 4.66
CA ASP A 165 -19.01 -13.38 5.58
C ASP A 165 -17.85 -14.20 6.14
N SER A 166 -17.91 -14.54 7.41
CA SER A 166 -16.87 -15.27 8.15
C SER A 166 -16.45 -16.61 7.50
N SER A 167 -17.35 -17.23 6.73
CA SER A 167 -17.07 -18.47 6.01
C SER A 167 -16.20 -18.32 4.78
N PHE A 168 -16.04 -17.10 4.27
CA PHE A 168 -15.21 -16.78 3.10
C PHE A 168 -13.92 -16.03 3.44
N LEU A 169 -13.72 -15.67 4.71
CA LEU A 169 -12.50 -15.05 5.15
C LEU A 169 -11.32 -16.03 5.10
N THR A 170 -10.13 -15.51 4.89
CA THR A 170 -8.89 -16.28 4.97
C THR A 170 -8.80 -17.00 6.32
N THR A 171 -8.53 -18.31 6.32
CA THR A 171 -8.34 -19.05 7.57
C THR A 171 -6.87 -18.99 8.03
N PRO A 172 -6.58 -19.11 9.33
CA PRO A 172 -5.20 -19.20 9.81
C PRO A 172 -4.44 -20.38 9.21
N GLU A 173 -5.10 -21.52 8.99
CA GLU A 173 -4.54 -22.73 8.39
C GLU A 173 -4.11 -22.49 6.95
N ASP A 174 -4.98 -21.85 6.13
CA ASP A 174 -4.65 -21.51 4.74
C ASP A 174 -3.52 -20.50 4.68
N ALA A 175 -3.54 -19.48 5.55
CA ALA A 175 -2.47 -18.48 5.65
C ALA A 175 -1.10 -19.14 5.97
N VAL A 176 -1.06 -20.01 6.96
CA VAL A 176 0.17 -20.74 7.34
C VAL A 176 0.65 -21.64 6.20
N ALA A 177 -0.25 -22.39 5.56
CA ALA A 177 0.09 -23.25 4.44
C ALA A 177 0.68 -22.45 3.27
N PHE A 178 0.06 -21.30 2.94
CA PHE A 178 0.51 -20.43 1.87
C PHE A 178 1.88 -19.80 2.16
N VAL A 179 2.05 -19.20 3.35
CA VAL A 179 3.32 -18.59 3.77
C VAL A 179 4.47 -19.60 3.76
N ASN A 180 4.25 -20.78 4.32
CA ASN A 180 5.27 -21.84 4.34
C ASN A 180 5.64 -22.36 2.95
N ALA A 181 4.66 -22.42 2.03
CA ALA A 181 4.90 -22.89 0.67
C ALA A 181 5.61 -21.86 -0.21
N THR A 182 5.36 -20.57 0.01
CA THR A 182 5.84 -19.49 -0.85
C THR A 182 7.06 -18.75 -0.31
N GLY A 183 7.15 -18.58 0.99
CA GLY A 183 8.22 -17.80 1.64
C GLY A 183 8.08 -16.29 1.44
N VAL A 184 6.85 -15.76 1.29
CA VAL A 184 6.59 -14.32 1.21
C VAL A 184 6.96 -13.59 2.50
N ASP A 185 7.26 -12.30 2.39
CA ASP A 185 7.63 -11.45 3.52
C ASP A 185 6.42 -10.88 4.24
N MET A 186 5.34 -10.63 3.49
CA MET A 186 4.09 -10.06 3.98
C MET A 186 2.90 -10.78 3.36
N LEU A 187 1.78 -10.79 4.07
CA LEU A 187 0.53 -11.39 3.60
C LEU A 187 -0.62 -10.39 3.70
N ALA A 188 -1.39 -10.25 2.63
CA ALA A 188 -2.66 -9.53 2.56
C ALA A 188 -3.83 -10.54 2.60
N PRO A 189 -4.42 -10.81 3.77
CA PRO A 189 -5.54 -11.74 3.89
C PRO A 189 -6.88 -11.05 3.68
N ALA A 190 -7.89 -11.78 3.19
CA ALA A 190 -9.28 -11.35 3.24
C ALA A 190 -9.81 -11.50 4.68
N VAL A 191 -10.08 -10.38 5.34
CA VAL A 191 -10.52 -10.29 6.74
C VAL A 191 -11.77 -9.42 6.91
N GLY A 192 -12.60 -9.29 5.86
CA GLY A 192 -13.78 -8.42 5.81
C GLY A 192 -13.55 -7.11 5.07
N ASN A 193 -12.32 -6.83 4.68
CA ASN A 193 -11.94 -5.69 3.86
C ASN A 193 -12.42 -5.83 2.41
N MET A 194 -12.59 -4.70 1.74
CA MET A 194 -12.91 -4.64 0.32
C MET A 194 -12.24 -3.47 -0.37
N HIS A 195 -11.85 -3.62 -1.62
CA HIS A 195 -11.42 -2.52 -2.46
C HIS A 195 -12.57 -1.57 -2.79
N GLY A 196 -12.25 -0.25 -2.82
CA GLY A 196 -13.23 0.80 -3.07
C GLY A 196 -13.97 1.27 -1.82
N MET A 197 -14.95 2.14 -2.02
CA MET A 197 -15.76 2.72 -0.95
C MET A 197 -17.24 2.61 -1.27
N LEU A 198 -18.05 2.29 -0.27
CA LEU A 198 -19.50 2.31 -0.38
C LEU A 198 -20.01 3.75 -0.35
N LYS A 199 -20.92 4.08 -1.26
CA LYS A 199 -21.50 5.40 -1.35
C LYS A 199 -22.38 5.71 -0.15
N GLY A 200 -22.06 6.78 0.58
CA GLY A 200 -22.87 7.28 1.68
C GLY A 200 -22.91 6.40 2.94
N LYS A 201 -22.08 5.38 3.04
CA LYS A 201 -21.94 4.51 4.22
C LYS A 201 -20.52 3.97 4.35
N SER A 202 -20.15 3.50 5.55
CA SER A 202 -18.86 2.85 5.77
C SER A 202 -18.79 1.49 5.08
N ASN A 203 -17.58 1.07 4.76
CA ASN A 203 -17.29 -0.29 4.29
C ASN A 203 -17.59 -1.33 5.39
N PRO A 204 -17.68 -2.61 5.04
CA PRO A 204 -17.82 -3.69 6.02
C PRO A 204 -16.74 -3.62 7.10
N ARG A 205 -17.07 -4.11 8.30
CA ARG A 205 -16.14 -4.13 9.43
C ARG A 205 -15.07 -5.21 9.23
N ILE A 206 -13.88 -4.92 9.71
CA ILE A 206 -12.78 -5.88 9.76
C ILE A 206 -13.03 -6.91 10.88
N ASP A 207 -12.84 -8.18 10.59
CA ASP A 207 -12.79 -9.24 11.60
C ASP A 207 -11.42 -9.19 12.32
N GLU A 208 -11.37 -8.39 13.40
CA GLU A 208 -10.16 -8.19 14.20
C GLU A 208 -9.62 -9.47 14.85
N VAL A 209 -10.51 -10.42 15.15
CA VAL A 209 -10.12 -11.72 15.73
C VAL A 209 -9.39 -12.54 14.68
N ARG A 210 -9.90 -12.56 13.45
CA ARG A 210 -9.27 -13.24 12.33
C ARG A 210 -7.90 -12.64 11.99
N VAL A 211 -7.76 -11.30 12.00
CA VAL A 211 -6.45 -10.64 11.83
C VAL A 211 -5.46 -11.15 12.88
N LYS A 212 -5.87 -11.20 14.14
CA LYS A 212 -5.02 -11.69 15.23
C LYS A 212 -4.63 -13.15 15.07
N GLU A 213 -5.60 -14.02 14.79
CA GLU A 213 -5.37 -15.45 14.59
C GLU A 213 -4.37 -15.71 13.46
N ILE A 214 -4.51 -15.03 12.31
CA ILE A 214 -3.58 -15.15 11.18
C ILE A 214 -2.20 -14.62 11.55
N SER A 215 -2.11 -13.46 12.19
CA SER A 215 -0.85 -12.85 12.61
C SER A 215 -0.06 -13.75 13.58
N GLU A 216 -0.76 -14.32 14.59
CA GLU A 216 -0.13 -15.24 15.56
C GLU A 216 0.27 -16.57 14.91
N ALA A 217 -0.52 -17.11 14.00
CA ALA A 217 -0.25 -18.38 13.34
C ALA A 217 0.89 -18.29 12.32
N THR A 218 0.94 -17.22 11.52
CA THR A 218 1.96 -17.06 10.47
C THR A 218 3.27 -16.45 10.98
N GLY A 219 3.17 -15.59 11.97
CA GLY A 219 4.32 -14.85 12.53
C GLY A 219 4.89 -13.77 11.62
N ILE A 220 4.40 -13.58 10.38
CA ILE A 220 4.86 -12.53 9.45
C ILE A 220 4.02 -11.24 9.57
N PRO A 221 4.52 -10.09 9.07
CA PRO A 221 3.75 -8.87 8.94
C PRO A 221 2.51 -9.05 8.05
N LEU A 222 1.36 -8.49 8.47
CA LEU A 222 0.15 -8.47 7.67
C LEU A 222 -0.04 -7.09 6.99
N VAL A 223 -0.66 -7.12 5.83
CA VAL A 223 -1.06 -5.94 5.07
C VAL A 223 -2.58 -5.85 5.02
N LEU A 224 -3.12 -4.65 5.23
CA LEU A 224 -4.55 -4.38 5.11
C LEU A 224 -4.81 -3.62 3.81
N HIS A 225 -5.29 -4.31 2.80
CA HIS A 225 -5.84 -3.70 1.59
C HIS A 225 -7.27 -3.19 1.81
N GLY A 226 -7.73 -2.32 0.90
CA GLY A 226 -9.10 -1.80 0.96
C GLY A 226 -9.38 -0.95 2.20
N GLY A 227 -8.39 -0.25 2.73
CA GLY A 227 -8.53 0.60 3.91
C GLY A 227 -9.46 1.80 3.69
N SER A 228 -9.58 2.31 2.47
CA SER A 228 -10.50 3.41 2.17
C SER A 228 -11.93 3.06 2.54
N GLY A 229 -12.61 3.96 3.29
CA GLY A 229 -14.00 3.76 3.72
C GLY A 229 -14.21 2.96 5.00
N LEU A 230 -13.14 2.44 5.60
CA LEU A 230 -13.20 1.84 6.95
C LEU A 230 -13.34 2.92 8.03
N VAL A 231 -13.94 2.55 9.15
CA VAL A 231 -13.97 3.40 10.34
C VAL A 231 -12.64 3.37 11.09
N ASP A 232 -12.26 4.44 11.78
CA ASP A 232 -10.97 4.57 12.46
C ASP A 232 -10.68 3.47 13.48
N GLU A 233 -11.73 2.95 14.13
CA GLU A 233 -11.64 1.83 15.06
C GLU A 233 -11.11 0.55 14.42
N ASP A 234 -11.49 0.25 13.16
CA ASP A 234 -11.04 -0.95 12.45
C ASP A 234 -9.55 -0.90 12.16
N PHE A 235 -9.01 0.27 11.76
CA PHE A 235 -7.57 0.44 11.62
C PHE A 235 -6.83 0.19 12.93
N THR A 236 -7.28 0.86 14.00
CA THR A 236 -6.64 0.73 15.31
C THR A 236 -6.59 -0.71 15.79
N LYS A 237 -7.68 -1.46 15.60
CA LYS A 237 -7.77 -2.87 16.00
C LYS A 237 -6.93 -3.78 15.10
N ALA A 238 -6.99 -3.59 13.77
CA ALA A 238 -6.20 -4.39 12.83
C ALA A 238 -4.69 -4.20 13.07
N ILE A 239 -4.23 -2.95 13.26
CA ILE A 239 -2.83 -2.63 13.54
C ILE A 239 -2.37 -3.27 14.85
N LYS A 240 -3.16 -3.13 15.92
CA LYS A 240 -2.86 -3.78 17.21
C LYS A 240 -2.75 -5.30 17.10
N ASN A 241 -3.43 -5.90 16.14
CA ASN A 241 -3.49 -7.34 15.92
C ASN A 241 -2.51 -7.86 14.85
N GLY A 242 -1.58 -7.01 14.36
CA GLY A 242 -0.47 -7.47 13.49
C GLY A 242 -0.45 -6.92 12.07
N THR A 243 -1.38 -6.03 11.72
CA THR A 243 -1.27 -5.25 10.46
C THR A 243 -0.14 -4.24 10.58
N CYS A 244 0.80 -4.28 9.64
CA CYS A 244 2.01 -3.44 9.64
C CYS A 244 2.07 -2.46 8.46
N VAL A 245 1.25 -2.68 7.45
CA VAL A 245 1.07 -1.82 6.28
C VAL A 245 -0.42 -1.66 6.00
N VAL A 246 -0.85 -0.45 5.69
CA VAL A 246 -2.26 -0.16 5.36
C VAL A 246 -2.34 0.58 4.03
N HIS A 247 -3.09 0.03 3.07
CA HIS A 247 -3.31 0.61 1.76
C HIS A 247 -4.51 1.54 1.73
N ILE A 248 -4.30 2.79 1.31
CA ILE A 248 -5.33 3.81 1.07
C ILE A 248 -5.18 4.33 -0.35
N ASN A 249 -6.22 4.20 -1.16
CA ASN A 249 -6.24 4.69 -2.53
C ASN A 249 -7.49 5.54 -2.82
N THR A 250 -8.70 4.99 -2.66
CA THR A 250 -9.94 5.66 -3.07
C THR A 250 -10.14 7.00 -2.36
N GLU A 251 -9.79 7.13 -1.08
CA GLU A 251 -9.91 8.39 -0.34
C GLU A 251 -9.06 9.50 -0.92
N ILE A 252 -7.79 9.22 -1.26
CA ILE A 252 -6.90 10.22 -1.85
C ILE A 252 -7.34 10.62 -3.26
N ARG A 253 -7.87 9.67 -4.05
CA ARG A 253 -8.45 9.97 -5.37
C ARG A 253 -9.67 10.88 -5.27
N ILE A 254 -10.52 10.69 -4.26
CA ILE A 254 -11.67 11.56 -4.00
C ILE A 254 -11.21 12.95 -3.62
N ALA A 255 -10.26 13.09 -2.68
CA ALA A 255 -9.72 14.37 -2.26
C ALA A 255 -9.12 15.13 -3.44
N PHE A 256 -8.24 14.51 -4.21
CA PHE A 256 -7.68 15.06 -5.44
C PHE A 256 -8.76 15.54 -6.42
N THR A 257 -9.71 14.65 -6.74
CA THR A 257 -10.75 14.97 -7.74
C THR A 257 -11.66 16.11 -7.30
N ASN A 258 -11.99 16.20 -6.02
CA ASN A 258 -12.83 17.27 -5.50
C ASN A 258 -12.10 18.62 -5.57
N SER A 259 -10.83 18.68 -5.15
CA SER A 259 -10.03 19.90 -5.25
C SER A 259 -9.88 20.41 -6.69
N VAL A 260 -9.63 19.50 -7.65
CA VAL A 260 -9.58 19.87 -9.07
C VAL A 260 -10.93 20.42 -9.57
N LYS A 261 -12.06 19.84 -9.15
CA LYS A 261 -13.39 20.35 -9.53
C LYS A 261 -13.63 21.75 -8.95
N GLU A 262 -13.28 21.97 -7.68
CA GLU A 262 -13.40 23.28 -7.03
C GLU A 262 -12.55 24.33 -7.76
N ALA A 263 -11.30 24.02 -8.10
CA ALA A 263 -10.44 24.92 -8.88
C ALA A 263 -11.02 25.27 -10.26
N MET A 264 -11.64 24.30 -10.95
CA MET A 264 -12.29 24.51 -12.23
C MET A 264 -13.61 25.28 -12.12
N GLU A 265 -14.32 25.19 -10.99
CA GLU A 265 -15.52 25.98 -10.71
C GLU A 265 -15.17 27.43 -10.37
N GLU A 266 -14.05 27.68 -9.67
CA GLU A 266 -13.56 29.01 -9.31
C GLU A 266 -13.05 29.80 -10.52
N ASP A 267 -12.33 29.14 -11.44
CA ASP A 267 -11.82 29.76 -12.68
C ASP A 267 -12.11 28.87 -13.90
N PRO A 268 -13.34 28.92 -14.45
CA PRO A 268 -13.75 28.08 -15.58
C PRO A 268 -12.97 28.32 -16.88
N ASP A 269 -12.33 29.46 -17.02
CA ASP A 269 -11.54 29.84 -18.20
C ASP A 269 -10.03 29.47 -18.04
N GLN A 270 -9.65 28.84 -16.95
CA GLN A 270 -8.25 28.44 -16.70
C GLN A 270 -7.81 27.36 -17.67
N VAL A 271 -6.70 27.60 -18.37
CA VAL A 271 -6.12 26.66 -19.33
C VAL A 271 -4.73 26.17 -18.94
N THR A 272 -4.17 26.71 -17.86
CA THR A 272 -2.82 26.34 -17.40
C THR A 272 -2.89 25.05 -16.58
N PRO A 273 -2.27 23.94 -17.02
CA PRO A 273 -2.46 22.63 -16.37
C PRO A 273 -2.19 22.62 -14.86
N TYR A 274 -1.07 23.17 -14.40
CA TYR A 274 -0.76 23.18 -12.97
C TYR A 274 -1.69 24.06 -12.12
N LYS A 275 -2.38 25.04 -12.72
CA LYS A 275 -3.40 25.84 -12.05
C LYS A 275 -4.76 25.14 -12.02
N ILE A 276 -5.05 24.32 -13.04
CA ILE A 276 -6.25 23.47 -13.07
C ILE A 276 -6.16 22.41 -11.96
N MET A 277 -4.96 21.94 -11.62
CA MET A 277 -4.78 21.02 -10.49
C MET A 277 -5.12 21.66 -9.14
N GLY A 278 -5.11 23.03 -9.06
CA GLY A 278 -5.45 23.76 -7.85
C GLY A 278 -4.55 23.37 -6.66
N GLU A 279 -5.18 23.19 -5.51
CA GLU A 279 -4.54 22.75 -4.26
C GLU A 279 -4.72 21.24 -4.03
N SER A 280 -4.72 20.45 -5.12
CA SER A 280 -4.98 19.01 -5.04
C SER A 280 -3.90 18.22 -4.28
N ASP A 281 -2.66 18.70 -4.27
CA ASP A 281 -1.59 18.16 -3.45
C ASP A 281 -1.84 18.42 -1.95
N GLU A 282 -2.31 19.60 -1.56
CA GLU A 282 -2.71 19.92 -0.19
C GLU A 282 -3.90 19.07 0.27
N ALA A 283 -4.91 18.90 -0.59
CA ALA A 283 -6.06 18.05 -0.30
C ALA A 283 -5.67 16.58 -0.09
N VAL A 284 -4.71 16.07 -0.85
CA VAL A 284 -4.14 14.74 -0.67
C VAL A 284 -3.31 14.69 0.63
N GLU A 285 -2.47 15.71 0.90
CA GLU A 285 -1.66 15.80 2.13
C GLU A 285 -2.52 15.68 3.38
N GLU A 286 -3.65 16.39 3.45
CA GLU A 286 -4.56 16.35 4.60
C GLU A 286 -5.12 14.95 4.87
N VAL A 287 -5.54 14.23 3.82
CA VAL A 287 -6.04 12.85 3.97
C VAL A 287 -4.93 11.93 4.43
N VAL A 288 -3.76 12.02 3.82
CA VAL A 288 -2.60 11.18 4.15
C VAL A 288 -2.10 11.46 5.56
N GLU A 289 -1.96 12.72 5.94
CA GLU A 289 -1.55 13.11 7.31
C GLU A 289 -2.51 12.52 8.35
N ARG A 290 -3.83 12.68 8.16
CA ARG A 290 -4.83 12.11 9.06
C ARG A 290 -4.68 10.59 9.21
N ARG A 291 -4.51 9.86 8.10
CA ARG A 291 -4.36 8.41 8.12
C ARG A 291 -3.03 7.97 8.76
N MET A 292 -1.93 8.63 8.43
CA MET A 292 -0.62 8.32 9.03
C MET A 292 -0.59 8.59 10.54
N ARG A 293 -1.25 9.67 11.00
CA ARG A 293 -1.41 9.91 12.45
C ARG A 293 -2.19 8.79 13.12
N LEU A 294 -3.32 8.39 12.53
CA LEU A 294 -4.13 7.28 13.06
C LEU A 294 -3.32 5.98 13.16
N PHE A 295 -2.57 5.64 12.10
CA PHE A 295 -1.77 4.41 12.04
C PHE A 295 -0.60 4.40 13.03
N ASN A 296 -0.19 5.57 13.53
CA ASN A 296 0.93 5.75 14.45
C ASN A 296 0.49 6.27 15.83
N HIS A 297 -0.80 6.23 16.16
CA HIS A 297 -1.35 6.64 17.47
C HIS A 297 -0.97 8.07 17.89
N MET A 298 -0.92 9.01 16.92
CA MET A 298 -0.51 10.40 17.10
C MET A 298 -1.70 11.36 17.21
#